data_1b347a2cd17d09f7ae4c5f989a20590c
#
_entry.id   1b347a2cd17d09f7ae4c5f989a20590c
#
_cell.length_a   1.000
_cell.length_b   1.000
_cell.length_c   1.000
_cell.angle_alpha   90.00
_cell.angle_beta   90.00
_cell.angle_gamma   90.00
#
_symmetry.space_group_name_H-M   'P 1'
#
loop_
_entity.id
_entity.type
_entity.pdbx_description
1 polymer ?
#
loop_
_entity_poly.entity_id
_entity_poly.type
_entity_poly.pdbx_seq_one_letter_code
_entity_poly.pdbx_strand_id
1 'polypeptide(L)'
;DILLLSDPEPFFNALLDLKKNGKWKLSKNWFELNKLKRKEWVEISLNELEKETREATLKGEKIHPLQLSLDVQEVMGEDDWLVIDGGNTHFWSEIAINIAGWKGKKLGGILHPGTFSMLGVGVSFAISAKNTNPNSNVILISGDGAFLSGGLSVEAAFQENKPIIVVVDNNGGLDCISQQQERLFDSGKHFATDFRDIPFHTMFEGLGGYGELVTKREELIPALKRAIKSGKTACINVKAKGVISPIVLATTNKRDKASIE
;
A
#
# COMPACT_ATOMS: atom_id res chain seq x y z
N ASP A 1 -4.93 -17.94 28.79
CA ASP A 1 -3.87 -17.14 28.19
C ASP A 1 -2.67 -17.12 29.13
N ILE A 2 -1.46 -17.18 28.59
CA ILE A 2 -0.21 -17.18 29.35
C ILE A 2 0.51 -15.86 29.06
N LEU A 3 0.78 -15.08 30.09
CA LEU A 3 1.58 -13.87 30.00
C LEU A 3 3.04 -14.21 30.31
N LEU A 4 3.94 -13.91 29.37
CA LEU A 4 5.37 -14.14 29.50
C LEU A 4 6.12 -12.82 29.43
N LEU A 5 6.96 -12.56 30.43
CA LEU A 5 7.90 -11.45 30.43
C LEU A 5 9.29 -12.02 30.16
N SER A 6 9.83 -11.77 28.98
CA SER A 6 11.14 -12.24 28.53
C SER A 6 11.66 -11.39 27.38
N ASP A 7 12.98 -11.34 27.22
CA ASP A 7 13.57 -10.89 25.98
C ASP A 7 13.25 -11.89 24.86
N PRO A 8 13.13 -11.43 23.60
CA PRO A 8 12.78 -12.29 22.47
C PRO A 8 13.74 -13.46 22.26
N GLU A 9 15.05 -13.24 22.37
CA GLU A 9 16.05 -14.26 22.09
C GLU A 9 16.00 -15.46 23.05
N PRO A 10 16.04 -15.30 24.39
CA PRO A 10 15.87 -16.40 25.32
C PRO A 10 14.54 -17.13 25.15
N PHE A 11 13.46 -16.42 24.88
CA PHE A 11 12.14 -16.99 24.63
C PHE A 11 12.15 -17.91 23.40
N PHE A 12 12.65 -17.43 22.26
CA PHE A 12 12.71 -18.24 21.04
C PHE A 12 13.67 -19.43 21.16
N ASN A 13 14.79 -19.26 21.85
CA ASN A 13 15.71 -20.37 22.13
C ASN A 13 15.03 -21.45 22.96
N ALA A 14 14.29 -21.10 23.99
CA ALA A 14 13.51 -22.06 24.79
C ALA A 14 12.46 -22.79 23.95
N LEU A 15 11.75 -22.11 23.04
CA LEU A 15 10.81 -22.75 22.13
C LEU A 15 11.50 -23.72 21.15
N LEU A 16 12.66 -23.34 20.62
CA LEU A 16 13.45 -24.22 19.74
C LEU A 16 13.91 -25.49 20.47
N ASP A 17 14.32 -25.37 21.72
CA ASP A 17 14.73 -26.53 22.54
C ASP A 17 13.54 -27.45 22.85
N LEU A 18 12.38 -26.91 23.16
CA LEU A 18 11.15 -27.71 23.31
C LEU A 18 10.83 -28.48 22.02
N LYS A 19 11.02 -27.85 20.85
CA LYS A 19 10.83 -28.50 19.54
C LYS A 19 11.86 -29.62 19.32
N LYS A 20 13.17 -29.35 19.54
CA LYS A 20 14.26 -30.33 19.37
C LYS A 20 14.04 -31.55 20.25
N ASN A 21 13.57 -31.34 21.47
CA ASN A 21 13.31 -32.40 22.45
C ASN A 21 11.96 -33.12 22.26
N GLY A 22 11.23 -32.86 21.18
CA GLY A 22 9.95 -33.45 20.87
C GLY A 22 8.80 -33.09 21.83
N LYS A 23 9.04 -32.13 22.75
CA LYS A 23 8.04 -31.68 23.73
C LYS A 23 7.03 -30.69 23.12
N TRP A 24 7.34 -30.13 21.97
CA TRP A 24 6.43 -29.24 21.23
C TRP A 24 6.11 -29.82 19.85
N LYS A 25 4.85 -30.16 19.66
CA LYS A 25 4.32 -30.63 18.38
C LYS A 25 3.49 -29.53 17.76
N LEU A 26 3.85 -29.11 16.54
CA LEU A 26 3.02 -28.20 15.75
C LEU A 26 1.73 -28.92 15.34
N SER A 27 0.60 -28.24 15.51
CA SER A 27 -0.68 -28.74 15.01
C SER A 27 -0.70 -28.66 13.49
N LYS A 28 -0.62 -29.80 12.81
CA LYS A 28 -0.79 -29.86 11.35
C LYS A 28 -2.15 -29.31 10.92
N ASN A 29 -3.20 -29.60 11.69
CA ASN A 29 -4.55 -29.12 11.41
C ASN A 29 -4.65 -27.59 11.45
N TRP A 30 -3.95 -26.92 12.39
CA TRP A 30 -3.93 -25.47 12.48
C TRP A 30 -3.25 -24.85 11.25
N PHE A 31 -2.14 -25.41 10.81
CA PHE A 31 -1.42 -24.95 9.63
C PHE A 31 -2.26 -25.09 8.36
N GLU A 32 -2.85 -26.28 8.13
CA GLU A 32 -3.70 -26.53 6.96
C GLU A 32 -4.97 -25.66 6.96
N LEU A 33 -5.59 -25.47 8.13
CA LEU A 33 -6.74 -24.57 8.28
C LEU A 33 -6.38 -23.13 7.91
N ASN A 34 -5.26 -22.61 8.41
CA ASN A 34 -4.82 -21.24 8.08
C ASN A 34 -4.48 -21.09 6.59
N LYS A 35 -3.85 -22.11 5.99
CA LYS A 35 -3.57 -22.13 4.56
C LYS A 35 -4.86 -22.09 3.73
N LEU A 36 -5.86 -22.90 4.13
CA LEU A 36 -7.18 -22.91 3.49
C LEU A 36 -7.87 -21.55 3.63
N LYS A 37 -7.94 -21.00 4.83
CA LYS A 37 -8.56 -19.69 5.09
C LYS A 37 -7.88 -18.56 4.34
N ARG A 38 -6.56 -18.58 4.23
CA ARG A 38 -5.82 -17.62 3.43
C ARG A 38 -6.15 -17.75 1.96
N LYS A 39 -6.25 -18.98 1.44
CA LYS A 39 -6.64 -19.22 0.05
C LYS A 39 -8.05 -18.70 -0.24
N GLU A 40 -9.03 -19.06 0.59
CA GLU A 40 -10.41 -18.57 0.49
C GLU A 40 -10.46 -17.04 0.47
N TRP A 41 -9.72 -16.39 1.37
CA TRP A 41 -9.67 -14.93 1.45
C TRP A 41 -9.09 -14.29 0.18
N VAL A 42 -8.00 -14.84 -0.37
CA VAL A 42 -7.40 -14.37 -1.63
C VAL A 42 -8.38 -14.53 -2.79
N GLU A 43 -9.06 -15.68 -2.90
CA GLU A 43 -10.05 -15.94 -3.94
C GLU A 43 -11.23 -14.97 -3.86
N ILE A 44 -11.75 -14.71 -2.66
CA ILE A 44 -12.84 -13.73 -2.45
C ILE A 44 -12.38 -12.33 -2.88
N SER A 45 -11.21 -11.88 -2.39
CA SER A 45 -10.70 -10.55 -2.72
C SER A 45 -10.47 -10.35 -4.21
N LEU A 46 -10.00 -11.38 -4.91
CA LEU A 46 -9.82 -11.33 -6.37
C LEU A 46 -11.16 -11.28 -7.12
N ASN A 47 -12.15 -12.04 -6.68
CA ASN A 47 -13.47 -12.04 -7.29
C ASN A 47 -14.18 -10.69 -7.12
N GLU A 48 -14.09 -10.10 -5.94
CA GLU A 48 -14.62 -8.75 -5.67
C GLU A 48 -13.92 -7.70 -6.54
N LEU A 49 -12.59 -7.75 -6.61
CA LEU A 49 -11.82 -6.87 -7.46
C LEU A 49 -12.20 -7.01 -8.94
N GLU A 50 -12.30 -8.25 -9.44
CA GLU A 50 -12.64 -8.50 -10.83
C GLU A 50 -14.01 -7.91 -11.18
N LYS A 51 -15.00 -8.10 -10.29
CA LYS A 51 -16.33 -7.54 -10.45
C LYS A 51 -16.29 -6.00 -10.47
N GLU A 52 -15.69 -5.39 -9.47
CA GLU A 52 -15.60 -3.91 -9.36
C GLU A 52 -14.82 -3.31 -10.53
N THR A 53 -13.70 -3.90 -10.90
CA THR A 53 -12.88 -3.42 -12.03
C THR A 53 -13.64 -3.52 -13.36
N ARG A 54 -14.40 -4.60 -13.55
CA ARG A 54 -15.24 -4.78 -14.74
C ARG A 54 -16.32 -3.70 -14.82
N GLU A 55 -17.03 -3.46 -13.71
CA GLU A 55 -18.06 -2.43 -13.64
C GLU A 55 -17.47 -1.03 -13.85
N ALA A 56 -16.32 -0.74 -13.24
CA ALA A 56 -15.62 0.53 -13.41
C ALA A 56 -15.18 0.76 -14.87
N THR A 57 -14.63 -0.26 -15.53
CA THR A 57 -14.23 -0.19 -16.93
C THR A 57 -15.41 0.10 -17.86
N LEU A 58 -16.55 -0.55 -17.61
CA LEU A 58 -17.79 -0.33 -18.38
C LEU A 58 -18.35 1.07 -18.20
N LYS A 59 -18.13 1.71 -17.04
CA LYS A 59 -18.62 3.05 -16.71
C LYS A 59 -17.59 4.15 -16.96
N GLY A 60 -16.36 3.81 -17.39
CA GLY A 60 -15.25 4.77 -17.51
C GLY A 60 -14.76 5.31 -16.16
N GLU A 61 -14.89 4.53 -15.09
CA GLU A 61 -14.51 4.94 -13.75
C GLU A 61 -12.99 4.91 -13.53
N LYS A 62 -12.58 5.59 -12.45
CA LYS A 62 -11.19 5.67 -12.00
C LYS A 62 -10.64 4.30 -11.55
N ILE A 63 -9.31 4.18 -11.51
CA ILE A 63 -8.59 2.95 -11.14
C ILE A 63 -8.85 2.59 -9.67
N HIS A 64 -9.19 1.32 -9.41
CA HIS A 64 -9.35 0.81 -8.05
C HIS A 64 -7.98 0.69 -7.34
N PRO A 65 -7.82 1.11 -6.07
CA PRO A 65 -6.51 1.12 -5.39
C PRO A 65 -5.87 -0.27 -5.23
N LEU A 66 -6.66 -1.33 -5.08
CA LEU A 66 -6.13 -2.70 -5.10
C LEU A 66 -5.51 -3.03 -6.47
N GLN A 67 -6.19 -2.68 -7.56
CA GLN A 67 -5.68 -2.91 -8.90
C GLN A 67 -4.41 -2.09 -9.17
N LEU A 68 -4.40 -0.82 -8.74
CA LEU A 68 -3.21 0.02 -8.80
C LEU A 68 -2.01 -0.69 -8.16
N SER A 69 -2.18 -1.19 -6.94
CA SER A 69 -1.09 -1.83 -6.20
C SER A 69 -0.66 -3.18 -6.80
N LEU A 70 -1.59 -3.95 -7.37
CA LEU A 70 -1.27 -5.19 -8.09
C LEU A 70 -0.48 -4.89 -9.37
N ASP A 71 -0.91 -3.89 -10.16
CA ASP A 71 -0.24 -3.50 -11.41
C ASP A 71 1.17 -2.93 -11.14
N VAL A 72 1.37 -2.21 -10.03
CA VAL A 72 2.71 -1.79 -9.58
C VAL A 72 3.58 -2.99 -9.28
N GLN A 73 3.10 -3.96 -8.52
CA GLN A 73 3.87 -5.15 -8.18
C GLN A 73 4.14 -6.04 -9.41
N GLU A 74 3.30 -6.01 -10.43
CA GLU A 74 3.50 -6.77 -11.67
C GLU A 74 4.79 -6.37 -12.39
N VAL A 75 5.12 -5.08 -12.42
CA VAL A 75 6.33 -4.57 -13.11
C VAL A 75 7.61 -4.69 -12.27
N MET A 76 7.52 -4.97 -10.99
CA MET A 76 8.66 -5.07 -10.07
C MET A 76 9.40 -6.40 -10.23
N GLY A 77 10.72 -6.38 -10.12
CA GLY A 77 11.60 -7.55 -10.04
C GLY A 77 11.73 -8.12 -8.62
N GLU A 78 12.42 -9.27 -8.48
CA GLU A 78 12.62 -9.92 -7.18
C GLU A 78 13.51 -9.10 -6.22
N ASP A 79 14.40 -8.26 -6.76
CA ASP A 79 15.31 -7.40 -5.97
C ASP A 79 14.75 -6.00 -5.74
N ASP A 80 13.58 -5.66 -6.32
CA ASP A 80 12.99 -4.34 -6.20
C ASP A 80 12.31 -4.14 -4.83
N TRP A 81 12.27 -2.89 -4.39
CA TRP A 81 11.72 -2.51 -3.08
C TRP A 81 10.41 -1.75 -3.22
N LEU A 82 9.39 -2.22 -2.51
CA LEU A 82 8.10 -1.55 -2.40
C LEU A 82 8.04 -0.75 -1.11
N VAL A 83 7.67 0.53 -1.23
CA VAL A 83 7.36 1.39 -0.08
C VAL A 83 5.89 1.78 -0.15
N ILE A 84 5.22 1.81 0.99
CA ILE A 84 3.78 2.11 1.05
C ILE A 84 3.56 3.22 2.08
N ASP A 85 2.73 4.21 1.73
CA ASP A 85 2.34 5.29 2.62
C ASP A 85 0.89 5.72 2.34
N GLY A 86 0.12 5.97 3.38
CA GLY A 86 -1.26 6.42 3.24
C GLY A 86 -2.23 5.73 4.20
N GLY A 87 -3.49 6.05 4.07
CA GLY A 87 -4.60 5.43 4.80
C GLY A 87 -5.16 4.22 4.03
N ASN A 88 -6.28 4.39 3.30
CA ASN A 88 -6.85 3.32 2.48
C ASN A 88 -5.85 2.75 1.47
N THR A 89 -5.02 3.59 0.85
CA THR A 89 -3.93 3.20 -0.06
C THR A 89 -3.00 2.17 0.58
N HIS A 90 -2.60 2.39 1.86
CA HIS A 90 -1.77 1.45 2.61
C HIS A 90 -2.48 0.10 2.74
N PHE A 91 -3.70 0.08 3.26
CA PHE A 91 -4.43 -1.16 3.51
C PHE A 91 -4.72 -1.94 2.22
N TRP A 92 -5.08 -1.26 1.14
CA TRP A 92 -5.24 -1.91 -0.17
C TRP A 92 -3.93 -2.47 -0.71
N SER A 93 -2.81 -1.78 -0.46
CA SER A 93 -1.47 -2.27 -0.84
C SER A 93 -1.06 -3.50 -0.03
N GLU A 94 -1.38 -3.57 1.26
CA GLU A 94 -1.15 -4.78 2.08
C GLU A 94 -1.96 -5.97 1.56
N ILE A 95 -3.22 -5.75 1.16
CA ILE A 95 -4.05 -6.77 0.52
C ILE A 95 -3.38 -7.25 -0.78
N ALA A 96 -2.93 -6.32 -1.63
CA ALA A 96 -2.25 -6.65 -2.87
C ALA A 96 -0.96 -7.45 -2.66
N ILE A 97 -0.14 -7.08 -1.66
CA ILE A 97 1.08 -7.83 -1.27
C ILE A 97 0.74 -9.27 -0.89
N ASN A 98 -0.31 -9.47 -0.10
CA ASN A 98 -0.73 -10.81 0.29
C ASN A 98 -1.20 -11.64 -0.91
N ILE A 99 -1.96 -11.04 -1.84
CA ILE A 99 -2.41 -11.69 -3.06
C ILE A 99 -1.22 -12.04 -3.97
N ALA A 100 -0.32 -11.09 -4.22
CA ALA A 100 0.85 -11.29 -5.05
C ALA A 100 1.81 -12.33 -4.44
N GLY A 101 2.07 -12.27 -3.14
CA GLY A 101 2.88 -13.23 -2.41
C GLY A 101 2.29 -14.64 -2.43
N TRP A 102 0.98 -14.79 -2.36
CA TRP A 102 0.31 -16.07 -2.53
C TRP A 102 0.53 -16.66 -3.93
N LYS A 103 0.60 -15.82 -4.95
CA LYS A 103 0.92 -16.19 -6.34
C LYS A 103 2.41 -16.40 -6.58
N GLY A 104 3.24 -16.33 -5.55
CA GLY A 104 4.68 -16.57 -5.63
C GLY A 104 5.52 -15.33 -5.93
N LYS A 105 4.93 -14.12 -5.96
CA LYS A 105 5.68 -12.87 -6.11
C LYS A 105 6.63 -12.68 -4.93
N LYS A 106 7.87 -12.34 -5.24
CA LYS A 106 8.91 -11.97 -4.30
C LYS A 106 9.36 -10.56 -4.59
N LEU A 107 9.77 -9.85 -3.56
CA LEU A 107 10.35 -8.52 -3.62
C LEU A 107 11.61 -8.49 -2.75
N GLY A 108 12.55 -7.61 -3.05
CA GLY A 108 13.76 -7.40 -2.26
C GLY A 108 13.46 -6.90 -0.85
N GLY A 109 12.40 -6.08 -0.73
CA GLY A 109 11.91 -5.64 0.56
C GLY A 109 10.62 -4.83 0.47
N ILE A 110 9.98 -4.67 1.63
CA ILE A 110 8.75 -3.88 1.78
C ILE A 110 8.94 -2.98 3.00
N LEU A 111 8.70 -1.68 2.84
CA LEU A 111 8.72 -0.69 3.92
C LEU A 111 7.38 0.03 4.04
N HIS A 112 6.95 0.24 5.27
CA HIS A 112 5.73 0.99 5.59
C HIS A 112 5.84 1.59 7.00
N PRO A 113 4.99 2.57 7.38
CA PRO A 113 5.09 3.28 8.66
C PRO A 113 4.79 2.42 9.90
N GLY A 114 4.41 1.15 9.74
CA GLY A 114 4.13 0.23 10.83
C GLY A 114 2.96 0.67 11.71
N THR A 115 3.00 0.29 12.98
CA THR A 115 1.93 0.55 13.95
C THR A 115 1.75 2.03 14.30
N PHE A 116 2.75 2.86 14.07
CA PHE A 116 2.63 4.31 14.24
C PHE A 116 1.74 4.95 13.18
N SER A 117 1.60 4.34 12.03
CA SER A 117 0.75 4.79 10.91
C SER A 117 0.96 6.26 10.53
N MET A 118 2.18 6.78 10.70
CA MET A 118 2.49 8.17 10.38
C MET A 118 2.46 8.36 8.86
N LEU A 119 1.69 9.34 8.41
CA LEU A 119 1.64 9.73 7.00
C LEU A 119 2.80 10.65 6.62
N GLY A 120 3.25 10.57 5.36
CA GLY A 120 4.28 11.43 4.81
C GLY A 120 5.72 10.92 4.97
N VAL A 121 5.92 9.74 5.52
CA VAL A 121 7.25 9.12 5.69
C VAL A 121 7.71 8.34 4.46
N GLY A 122 6.82 8.05 3.52
CA GLY A 122 7.06 7.17 2.39
C GLY A 122 8.25 7.60 1.53
N VAL A 123 8.37 8.88 1.22
CA VAL A 123 9.50 9.40 0.41
C VAL A 123 10.83 9.17 1.11
N SER A 124 10.93 9.48 2.42
CA SER A 124 12.15 9.26 3.20
C SER A 124 12.52 7.78 3.28
N PHE A 125 11.54 6.90 3.41
CA PHE A 125 11.75 5.45 3.40
C PHE A 125 12.22 4.97 2.02
N ALA A 126 11.65 5.52 0.93
CA ALA A 126 12.06 5.18 -0.43
C ALA A 126 13.52 5.61 -0.72
N ILE A 127 13.92 6.80 -0.28
CA ILE A 127 15.31 7.28 -0.39
C ILE A 127 16.25 6.39 0.42
N SER A 128 15.87 6.00 1.65
CA SER A 128 16.65 5.12 2.51
C SER A 128 16.82 3.73 1.88
N ALA A 129 15.73 3.17 1.32
CA ALA A 129 15.80 1.90 0.59
C ALA A 129 16.73 2.00 -0.63
N LYS A 130 16.65 3.10 -1.39
CA LYS A 130 17.52 3.32 -2.56
C LYS A 130 18.99 3.49 -2.18
N ASN A 131 19.27 4.11 -1.04
CA ASN A 131 20.64 4.26 -0.53
C ASN A 131 21.27 2.92 -0.17
N THR A 132 20.51 2.03 0.46
CA THR A 132 20.98 0.70 0.87
C THR A 132 20.98 -0.31 -0.29
N ASN A 133 20.14 -0.10 -1.30
CA ASN A 133 19.97 -0.99 -2.46
C ASN A 133 20.08 -0.19 -3.77
N PRO A 134 21.27 0.32 -4.12
CA PRO A 134 21.45 1.28 -5.22
C PRO A 134 21.11 0.72 -6.60
N ASN A 135 21.18 -0.58 -6.77
CA ASN A 135 20.90 -1.26 -8.06
C ASN A 135 19.43 -1.65 -8.24
N SER A 136 18.64 -1.63 -7.17
CA SER A 136 17.22 -2.00 -7.21
C SER A 136 16.35 -0.82 -7.63
N ASN A 137 15.22 -1.09 -8.29
CA ASN A 137 14.17 -0.09 -8.36
C ASN A 137 13.49 0.03 -6.99
N VAL A 138 13.18 1.25 -6.61
CA VAL A 138 12.41 1.54 -5.40
C VAL A 138 11.14 2.26 -5.83
N ILE A 139 10.00 1.63 -5.59
CA ILE A 139 8.69 2.18 -5.94
C ILE A 139 7.91 2.47 -4.66
N LEU A 140 7.50 3.72 -4.50
CA LEU A 140 6.62 4.18 -3.44
C LEU A 140 5.19 4.26 -3.97
N ILE A 141 4.24 3.59 -3.33
CA ILE A 141 2.81 3.86 -3.49
C ILE A 141 2.39 4.76 -2.33
N SER A 142 1.93 5.96 -2.65
CA SER A 142 1.50 6.94 -1.65
C SER A 142 0.11 7.47 -1.95
N GLY A 143 -0.75 7.55 -0.94
CA GLY A 143 -1.98 8.32 -1.06
C GLY A 143 -1.65 9.81 -1.26
N ASP A 144 -2.53 10.54 -1.94
CA ASP A 144 -2.35 11.97 -2.22
C ASP A 144 -2.17 12.80 -0.93
N GLY A 145 -2.94 12.53 0.11
CA GLY A 145 -2.81 13.19 1.41
C GLY A 145 -1.51 12.85 2.14
N ALA A 146 -1.04 11.61 2.06
CA ALA A 146 0.24 11.21 2.61
C ALA A 146 1.38 11.90 1.85
N PHE A 147 1.32 11.92 0.53
CA PHE A 147 2.30 12.62 -0.28
C PHE A 147 2.33 14.13 0.01
N LEU A 148 1.19 14.77 0.19
CA LEU A 148 1.15 16.20 0.57
C LEU A 148 1.80 16.48 1.93
N SER A 149 1.78 15.50 2.85
CA SER A 149 2.36 15.67 4.18
C SER A 149 3.89 15.65 4.19
N GLY A 150 4.54 14.93 3.28
CA GLY A 150 6.01 14.77 3.29
C GLY A 150 6.67 14.72 1.92
N GLY A 151 5.89 14.85 0.84
CA GLY A 151 6.35 14.62 -0.54
C GLY A 151 7.44 15.57 -1.03
N LEU A 152 7.52 16.80 -0.50
CA LEU A 152 8.59 17.73 -0.86
C LEU A 152 9.99 17.25 -0.48
N SER A 153 10.10 16.29 0.45
CA SER A 153 11.37 15.63 0.77
C SER A 153 11.96 14.84 -0.43
N VAL A 154 11.20 14.66 -1.50
CA VAL A 154 11.68 14.08 -2.76
C VAL A 154 12.84 14.88 -3.38
N GLU A 155 12.97 16.15 -3.06
CA GLU A 155 14.10 16.97 -3.48
C GLU A 155 15.45 16.33 -3.11
N ALA A 156 15.55 15.69 -1.94
CA ALA A 156 16.74 14.97 -1.54
C ALA A 156 17.08 13.81 -2.50
N ALA A 157 16.11 13.16 -3.11
CA ALA A 157 16.36 12.12 -4.12
C ALA A 157 16.96 12.70 -5.40
N PHE A 158 16.59 13.93 -5.76
CA PHE A 158 17.18 14.65 -6.89
C PHE A 158 18.61 15.10 -6.55
N GLN A 159 18.78 15.74 -5.40
CA GLN A 159 20.09 16.25 -4.95
C GLN A 159 21.13 15.13 -4.84
N GLU A 160 20.75 13.99 -4.27
CA GLU A 160 21.63 12.84 -4.05
C GLU A 160 21.76 11.92 -5.28
N ASN A 161 21.06 12.24 -6.38
CA ASN A 161 20.97 11.39 -7.57
C ASN A 161 20.58 9.94 -7.23
N LYS A 162 19.56 9.78 -6.40
CA LYS A 162 19.00 8.51 -5.94
C LYS A 162 17.60 8.31 -6.52
N PRO A 163 17.48 7.85 -7.78
CA PRO A 163 16.19 7.77 -8.45
C PRO A 163 15.24 6.81 -7.74
N ILE A 164 14.07 7.34 -7.39
CA ILE A 164 12.92 6.60 -6.86
C ILE A 164 11.71 6.86 -7.74
N ILE A 165 10.75 5.95 -7.75
CA ILE A 165 9.49 6.10 -8.47
C ILE A 165 8.37 6.27 -7.45
N VAL A 166 7.63 7.36 -7.55
CA VAL A 166 6.47 7.65 -6.70
C VAL A 166 5.20 7.45 -7.51
N VAL A 167 4.35 6.55 -7.08
CA VAL A 167 3.01 6.34 -7.62
C VAL A 167 2.03 6.98 -6.65
N VAL A 168 1.42 8.08 -7.06
CA VAL A 168 0.42 8.76 -6.24
C VAL A 168 -0.97 8.21 -6.55
N ASP A 169 -1.57 7.56 -5.56
CA ASP A 169 -2.98 7.16 -5.54
C ASP A 169 -3.83 8.42 -5.29
N ASN A 170 -4.12 9.15 -6.39
CA ASN A 170 -4.79 10.44 -6.35
C ASN A 170 -6.31 10.25 -6.46
N ASN A 171 -6.94 10.04 -5.34
CA ASN A 171 -8.40 9.93 -5.23
C ASN A 171 -9.08 11.28 -4.94
N GLY A 172 -8.33 12.33 -4.61
CA GLY A 172 -8.78 13.70 -4.41
C GLY A 172 -9.08 14.04 -2.96
N GLY A 173 -8.49 13.31 -1.99
CA GLY A 173 -8.71 13.65 -0.60
C GLY A 173 -8.26 12.61 0.44
N LEU A 174 -8.53 12.94 1.69
CA LEU A 174 -8.32 12.05 2.85
C LEU A 174 -9.45 11.01 2.94
N ASP A 175 -9.55 10.16 1.95
CA ASP A 175 -10.66 9.22 1.72
C ASP A 175 -10.96 8.32 2.93
N CYS A 176 -9.93 7.86 3.63
CA CYS A 176 -10.10 7.06 4.84
C CYS A 176 -10.88 7.84 5.91
N ILE A 177 -10.69 9.15 5.98
CA ILE A 177 -11.35 10.02 6.98
C ILE A 177 -12.73 10.43 6.50
N SER A 178 -12.88 10.87 5.23
CA SER A 178 -14.19 11.25 4.69
C SER A 178 -15.21 10.12 4.79
N GLN A 179 -14.82 8.92 4.41
CA GLN A 179 -15.69 7.74 4.47
C GLN A 179 -16.05 7.34 5.93
N GLN A 180 -15.15 7.57 6.89
CA GLN A 180 -15.49 7.40 8.31
C GLN A 180 -16.45 8.48 8.80
N GLN A 181 -16.24 9.75 8.42
CA GLN A 181 -17.15 10.84 8.76
C GLN A 181 -18.56 10.60 8.21
N GLU A 182 -18.68 10.23 6.94
CA GLU A 182 -19.95 9.90 6.30
C GLU A 182 -20.72 8.79 7.02
N ARG A 183 -20.00 7.77 7.51
CA ARG A 183 -20.59 6.65 8.23
C ARG A 183 -20.98 6.98 9.68
N LEU A 184 -20.20 7.80 10.35
CA LEU A 184 -20.43 8.17 11.77
C LEU A 184 -21.52 9.23 11.92
N PHE A 185 -21.63 10.14 10.96
CA PHE A 185 -22.52 11.30 11.08
C PHE A 185 -23.77 11.21 10.20
N ASP A 186 -23.98 10.10 9.53
CA ASP A 186 -25.19 9.77 8.73
C ASP A 186 -25.69 10.91 7.83
N SER A 187 -24.78 11.72 7.30
CA SER A 187 -25.12 12.96 6.61
C SER A 187 -24.71 12.98 5.15
N GLY A 188 -23.93 12.00 4.70
CA GLY A 188 -23.23 12.09 3.42
C GLY A 188 -22.33 13.33 3.33
N LYS A 189 -22.03 13.95 4.48
CA LYS A 189 -21.20 15.16 4.60
C LYS A 189 -19.89 14.79 5.28
N HIS A 190 -18.81 15.33 4.75
CA HIS A 190 -17.50 15.27 5.35
C HIS A 190 -16.90 16.69 5.36
N PHE A 191 -15.92 16.90 6.22
CA PHE A 191 -15.35 18.21 6.45
C PHE A 191 -13.83 18.16 6.37
N ALA A 192 -13.26 19.11 5.63
CA ALA A 192 -11.81 19.33 5.49
C ALA A 192 -11.01 18.11 4.98
N THR A 193 -11.64 17.27 4.16
CA THR A 193 -11.02 16.05 3.64
C THR A 193 -10.79 16.07 2.13
N ASP A 194 -11.47 16.95 1.41
CA ASP A 194 -11.36 17.05 -0.05
C ASP A 194 -10.17 17.90 -0.47
N PHE A 195 -9.50 17.45 -1.52
CA PHE A 195 -8.44 18.22 -2.18
C PHE A 195 -8.89 18.70 -3.55
N ARG A 196 -8.32 19.83 -3.96
CA ARG A 196 -8.37 20.25 -5.36
C ARG A 196 -7.62 19.23 -6.23
N ASP A 197 -7.85 19.26 -7.52
CA ASP A 197 -7.06 18.45 -8.46
C ASP A 197 -5.60 18.93 -8.48
N ILE A 198 -4.69 18.10 -7.96
CA ILE A 198 -3.27 18.43 -7.83
C ILE A 198 -2.49 17.65 -8.89
N PRO A 199 -1.76 18.36 -9.78
CA PRO A 199 -0.95 17.73 -10.81
C PRO A 199 0.42 17.31 -10.26
N PHE A 200 0.46 16.28 -9.38
CA PHE A 200 1.69 15.83 -8.73
C PHE A 200 2.83 15.51 -9.71
N HIS A 201 2.51 14.96 -10.87
CA HIS A 201 3.50 14.64 -11.91
C HIS A 201 4.28 15.85 -12.40
N THR A 202 3.62 17.01 -12.53
CA THR A 202 4.29 18.24 -13.01
C THR A 202 5.28 18.82 -12.00
N MET A 203 5.12 18.51 -10.70
CA MET A 203 6.11 18.86 -9.68
C MET A 203 7.45 18.19 -9.95
N PHE A 204 7.43 16.90 -10.33
CA PHE A 204 8.64 16.16 -10.64
C PHE A 204 9.28 16.63 -11.95
N GLU A 205 8.47 16.95 -12.97
CA GLU A 205 8.97 17.55 -14.20
C GLU A 205 9.67 18.88 -13.92
N GLY A 206 9.08 19.73 -13.07
CA GLY A 206 9.67 21.00 -12.64
C GLY A 206 11.01 20.84 -11.91
N LEU A 207 11.25 19.71 -11.25
CA LEU A 207 12.52 19.35 -10.61
C LEU A 207 13.49 18.61 -11.55
N GLY A 208 13.16 18.46 -12.84
CA GLY A 208 13.99 17.76 -13.83
C GLY A 208 13.80 16.25 -13.89
N GLY A 209 12.79 15.73 -13.16
CA GLY A 209 12.42 14.34 -13.12
C GLY A 209 11.55 13.89 -14.30
N TYR A 210 10.90 12.74 -14.10
CA TYR A 210 9.91 12.21 -15.02
C TYR A 210 8.52 12.31 -14.38
N GLY A 211 7.57 12.87 -15.11
CA GLY A 211 6.18 12.99 -14.67
C GLY A 211 5.21 12.40 -15.67
N GLU A 212 4.19 11.67 -15.19
CA GLU A 212 3.13 11.17 -16.06
C GLU A 212 1.79 11.11 -15.31
N LEU A 213 0.72 11.54 -16.00
CA LEU A 213 -0.65 11.41 -15.54
C LEU A 213 -1.27 10.16 -16.14
N VAL A 214 -1.83 9.32 -15.28
CA VAL A 214 -2.57 8.11 -15.64
C VAL A 214 -4.03 8.26 -15.23
N THR A 215 -4.93 8.15 -16.21
CA THR A 215 -6.37 8.27 -16.00
C THR A 215 -7.13 6.99 -16.26
N LYS A 216 -6.51 6.04 -16.99
CA LYS A 216 -7.08 4.77 -17.35
C LYS A 216 -6.16 3.62 -16.95
N ARG A 217 -6.75 2.49 -16.57
CA ARG A 217 -6.00 1.33 -16.10
C ARG A 217 -4.97 0.83 -17.11
N GLU A 218 -5.33 0.75 -18.39
CA GLU A 218 -4.46 0.25 -19.44
C GLU A 218 -3.19 1.10 -19.66
N GLU A 219 -3.19 2.33 -19.16
CA GLU A 219 -2.04 3.24 -19.23
C GLU A 219 -1.02 2.98 -18.10
N LEU A 220 -1.43 2.38 -16.97
CA LEU A 220 -0.62 2.31 -15.74
C LEU A 220 0.66 1.49 -15.91
N ILE A 221 0.56 0.24 -16.36
CA ILE A 221 1.73 -0.62 -16.57
C ILE A 221 2.69 -0.02 -17.62
N PRO A 222 2.23 0.47 -18.78
CA PRO A 222 3.11 1.19 -19.71
C PRO A 222 3.80 2.41 -19.10
N ALA A 223 3.09 3.23 -18.29
CA ALA A 223 3.65 4.40 -17.62
C ALA A 223 4.74 4.03 -16.62
N LEU A 224 4.49 3.00 -15.78
CA LEU A 224 5.49 2.47 -14.86
C LEU A 224 6.75 1.98 -15.57
N LYS A 225 6.61 1.26 -16.68
CA LYS A 225 7.75 0.81 -17.48
C LYS A 225 8.54 1.98 -18.07
N ARG A 226 7.87 3.06 -18.50
CA ARG A 226 8.55 4.29 -18.97
C ARG A 226 9.29 4.99 -17.83
N ALA A 227 8.68 5.08 -16.65
CA ALA A 227 9.31 5.65 -15.47
C ALA A 227 10.58 4.87 -15.07
N ILE A 228 10.53 3.54 -15.00
CA ILE A 228 11.69 2.68 -14.74
C ILE A 228 12.77 2.92 -15.81
N LYS A 229 12.41 2.90 -17.09
CA LYS A 229 13.34 3.07 -18.19
C LYS A 229 13.98 4.47 -18.21
N SER A 230 13.31 5.49 -17.68
CA SER A 230 13.85 6.86 -17.64
C SER A 230 15.11 6.97 -16.77
N GLY A 231 15.29 6.10 -15.79
CA GLY A 231 16.38 6.16 -14.81
C GLY A 231 16.35 7.41 -13.93
N LYS A 232 15.26 8.17 -13.96
CA LYS A 232 15.07 9.41 -13.20
C LYS A 232 14.18 9.19 -11.99
N THR A 233 14.28 10.08 -11.00
CA THR A 233 13.23 10.23 -9.99
C THR A 233 11.92 10.59 -10.71
N ALA A 234 10.86 9.80 -10.48
CA ALA A 234 9.65 9.83 -11.28
C ALA A 234 8.38 9.92 -10.43
N CYS A 235 7.34 10.56 -10.97
CA CYS A 235 5.99 10.55 -10.42
C CYS A 235 4.97 10.04 -11.44
N ILE A 236 4.29 8.97 -11.11
CA ILE A 236 3.09 8.52 -11.81
C ILE A 236 1.88 8.94 -10.99
N ASN A 237 1.20 9.99 -11.47
CA ASN A 237 0.00 10.53 -10.83
C ASN A 237 -1.22 9.77 -11.33
N VAL A 238 -1.76 8.86 -10.53
CA VAL A 238 -2.86 7.97 -10.94
C VAL A 238 -4.18 8.51 -10.43
N LYS A 239 -5.12 8.78 -11.32
CA LYS A 239 -6.50 9.12 -10.95
C LYS A 239 -7.24 7.87 -10.45
N ALA A 240 -7.19 7.69 -9.16
CA ALA A 240 -7.76 6.52 -8.50
C ALA A 240 -9.17 6.78 -7.94
N LYS A 241 -9.89 5.69 -7.71
CA LYS A 241 -11.19 5.69 -7.04
C LYS A 241 -10.98 5.66 -5.53
N GLY A 242 -11.69 6.49 -4.81
CA GLY A 242 -11.79 6.40 -3.36
C GLY A 242 -12.61 5.16 -2.95
N VAL A 243 -11.96 4.17 -2.37
CA VAL A 243 -12.61 2.93 -1.91
C VAL A 243 -12.18 2.60 -0.50
N ILE A 244 -13.17 2.47 0.40
CA ILE A 244 -12.88 2.07 1.78
C ILE A 244 -12.29 0.65 1.80
N SER A 245 -11.18 0.50 2.52
CA SER A 245 -10.58 -0.82 2.66
C SER A 245 -11.39 -1.72 3.59
N PRO A 246 -11.37 -3.06 3.39
CA PRO A 246 -12.05 -3.99 4.29
C PRO A 246 -11.58 -3.89 5.76
N ILE A 247 -10.33 -3.49 5.97
CA ILE A 247 -9.76 -3.30 7.30
C ILE A 247 -10.41 -2.10 8.01
N VAL A 248 -10.51 -0.96 7.32
CA VAL A 248 -11.18 0.23 7.85
C VAL A 248 -12.66 -0.04 8.06
N LEU A 249 -13.31 -0.71 7.12
CA LEU A 249 -14.72 -1.10 7.21
C LEU A 249 -14.99 -1.96 8.47
N ALA A 250 -14.13 -2.94 8.74
CA ALA A 250 -14.27 -3.82 9.91
C ALA A 250 -14.10 -3.09 11.24
N THR A 251 -13.26 -2.06 11.29
CA THR A 251 -13.02 -1.27 12.53
C THR A 251 -14.14 -0.27 12.81
N THR A 252 -14.76 0.30 11.79
CA THR A 252 -15.87 1.25 11.93
C THR A 252 -17.18 0.56 12.34
N ASN A 253 -17.48 -0.63 11.81
CA ASN A 253 -18.70 -1.36 12.16
C ASN A 253 -18.81 -1.79 13.63
N LYS A 254 -17.69 -1.90 14.36
CA LYS A 254 -17.66 -2.27 15.78
C LYS A 254 -17.92 -1.11 16.73
N ARG A 255 -17.70 0.13 16.30
CA ARG A 255 -17.89 1.33 17.13
C ARG A 255 -19.31 1.87 17.11
N ASP A 256 -20.10 1.59 16.08
CA ASP A 256 -21.41 2.17 15.84
C ASP A 256 -22.49 1.76 16.86
N LYS A 257 -22.23 0.80 17.76
CA LYS A 257 -23.23 0.33 18.75
C LYS A 257 -22.86 0.58 20.23
N ALA A 258 -21.67 1.04 20.51
CA ALA A 258 -21.18 1.11 21.89
C ALA A 258 -20.81 2.52 22.39
N SER A 259 -20.90 3.56 21.58
CA SER A 259 -20.39 4.89 21.93
C SER A 259 -21.39 6.05 21.75
N ILE A 260 -22.67 5.75 21.56
CA ILE A 260 -23.73 6.77 21.45
C ILE A 260 -24.79 6.61 22.58
N GLU A 261 -24.63 5.68 23.49
CA GLU A 261 -25.34 5.60 24.77
C GLU A 261 -24.42 6.17 25.89
#